data_daa2f175314cff54e6ce04b4cbae3cbc
#
_entry.id   daa2f175314cff54e6ce04b4cbae3cbc
#
_cell.length_a   1.000
_cell.length_b   1.000
_cell.length_c   1.000
_cell.angle_alpha   90.00
_cell.angle_beta   90.00
_cell.angle_gamma   90.00
#
_symmetry.space_group_name_H-M   'P 1'
#
loop_
_entity.id
_entity.type
_entity.pdbx_description
1 polymer ?
#
loop_
_entity_poly.entity_id
_entity_poly.type
_entity_poly.pdbx_seq_one_letter_code
_entity_poly.pdbx_strand_id
1 'polypeptide(L)'
;MEVLILFSILLNSVIGSPDEDTNSTPMPVVLWHGMGDSADGMRGIEVCRKMYMPNVKLVFQSILKENIEGVYVHRIMIGGNIVIDTESGFFRDTNRQISEVCEMMANDPELQDGYNAMGISQGGQFLRAVAQRCPNPPMKNLVTLGAQHQGVFGFPNCPSEMALVCGTMRGLLNVGAYVKFV
;
A
#
# COMPACT_ATOMS: atom_id res chain seq x y z
N MET A 1 -22.37 3.96 -4.48
CA MET A 1 -22.68 4.74 -3.27
C MET A 1 -22.44 3.91 -2.00
N GLU A 2 -22.84 2.65 -1.94
CA GLU A 2 -22.65 1.78 -0.75
C GLU A 2 -21.20 1.47 -0.39
N VAL A 3 -20.30 1.31 -1.37
CA VAL A 3 -18.87 1.03 -1.12
C VAL A 3 -18.17 2.22 -0.45
N LEU A 4 -18.54 3.44 -0.80
CA LEU A 4 -18.00 4.65 -0.18
C LEU A 4 -18.49 4.82 1.27
N ILE A 5 -19.72 4.44 1.56
CA ILE A 5 -20.30 4.49 2.91
C ILE A 5 -19.63 3.44 3.81
N LEU A 6 -19.46 2.21 3.32
CA LEU A 6 -18.77 1.14 4.05
C LEU A 6 -17.29 1.50 4.29
N PHE A 7 -16.63 2.12 3.33
CA PHE A 7 -15.24 2.58 3.47
C PHE A 7 -15.13 3.72 4.49
N SER A 8 -16.06 4.67 4.48
CA SER A 8 -16.12 5.76 5.46
C SER A 8 -16.40 5.25 6.88
N ILE A 9 -17.28 4.26 7.05
CA ILE A 9 -17.57 3.64 8.34
C ILE A 9 -16.35 2.84 8.85
N LEU A 10 -15.68 2.08 7.99
CA LEU A 10 -14.44 1.38 8.33
C LEU A 10 -13.32 2.35 8.66
N LEU A 11 -13.20 3.44 7.93
CA LEU A 11 -12.21 4.48 8.18
C LEU A 11 -12.42 5.11 9.57
N ASN A 12 -13.64 5.48 9.91
CA ASN A 12 -13.98 6.07 11.21
C ASN A 12 -13.81 5.09 12.37
N SER A 13 -14.09 3.81 12.18
CA SER A 13 -13.91 2.81 13.25
C SER A 13 -12.45 2.40 13.46
N VAL A 14 -11.56 2.60 12.49
CA VAL A 14 -10.14 2.22 12.56
C VAL A 14 -9.24 3.40 12.91
N ILE A 15 -9.60 4.60 12.44
CA ILE A 15 -8.81 5.82 12.71
C ILE A 15 -9.22 6.47 14.05
N GLY A 16 -10.31 5.99 14.67
CA GLY A 16 -10.94 6.57 15.83
C GLY A 16 -11.91 7.69 15.43
N SER A 17 -13.05 7.74 16.11
CA SER A 17 -13.83 8.98 16.14
C SER A 17 -12.92 10.10 16.64
N PRO A 18 -13.01 11.33 16.12
CA PRO A 18 -12.37 12.45 16.80
C PRO A 18 -12.83 12.39 18.26
N ASP A 19 -11.91 12.13 19.18
CA ASP A 19 -12.21 12.34 20.59
C ASP A 19 -12.64 13.81 20.70
N GLU A 20 -13.70 14.08 21.48
CA GLU A 20 -14.26 15.43 21.67
C GLU A 20 -13.27 16.43 22.27
N ASP A 21 -12.00 16.08 22.42
CA ASP A 21 -10.94 16.96 22.81
C ASP A 21 -10.43 17.72 21.58
N THR A 22 -11.02 18.87 21.34
CA THR A 22 -10.91 19.74 20.16
C THR A 22 -9.51 20.29 19.88
N ASN A 23 -8.46 19.73 20.47
CA ASN A 23 -7.08 20.24 20.37
C ASN A 23 -6.01 19.17 20.06
N SER A 24 -6.38 17.94 19.76
CA SER A 24 -5.40 16.90 19.38
C SER A 24 -5.19 16.88 17.86
N THR A 25 -3.94 16.99 17.44
CA THR A 25 -3.58 16.76 16.03
C THR A 25 -3.96 15.33 15.62
N PRO A 26 -4.65 15.15 14.47
CA PRO A 26 -5.04 13.83 14.02
C PRO A 26 -3.81 12.95 13.75
N MET A 27 -3.94 11.66 14.06
CA MET A 27 -2.84 10.71 13.87
C MET A 27 -2.45 10.61 12.38
N PRO A 28 -1.16 10.68 12.06
CA PRO A 28 -0.66 10.55 10.69
C PRO A 28 -1.08 9.26 10.02
N VAL A 29 -1.20 9.29 8.69
CA VAL A 29 -1.52 8.12 7.88
C VAL A 29 -0.43 7.86 6.85
N VAL A 30 0.10 6.65 6.87
CA VAL A 30 1.07 6.15 5.89
C VAL A 30 0.36 5.32 4.83
N LEU A 31 0.60 5.61 3.56
CA LEU A 31 0.00 4.91 2.42
C LEU A 31 1.07 4.19 1.61
N TRP A 32 0.82 2.93 1.23
CA TRP A 32 1.64 2.18 0.27
C TRP A 32 0.80 1.55 -0.83
N HIS A 33 1.18 1.83 -2.06
CA HIS A 33 0.51 1.39 -3.28
C HIS A 33 0.71 -0.10 -3.60
N GLY A 34 -0.03 -0.62 -4.56
CA GLY A 34 0.13 -1.97 -5.09
C GLY A 34 1.22 -2.09 -6.15
N MET A 35 1.50 -3.33 -6.56
CA MET A 35 2.44 -3.63 -7.64
C MET A 35 2.02 -2.93 -8.93
N GLY A 36 2.98 -2.27 -9.59
CA GLY A 36 2.75 -1.56 -10.85
C GLY A 36 2.09 -0.19 -10.71
N ASP A 37 1.89 0.28 -9.49
CA ASP A 37 1.44 1.63 -9.16
C ASP A 37 2.61 2.43 -8.52
N SER A 38 2.33 3.61 -8.02
CA SER A 38 3.31 4.51 -7.41
C SER A 38 2.70 5.34 -6.29
N ALA A 39 3.53 6.03 -5.52
CA ALA A 39 3.09 7.00 -4.52
C ALA A 39 2.18 8.09 -5.12
N ASP A 40 2.39 8.48 -6.37
CA ASP A 40 1.53 9.44 -7.06
C ASP A 40 0.19 8.84 -7.50
N GLY A 41 0.11 7.55 -7.78
CA GLY A 41 -1.14 6.84 -7.99
C GLY A 41 -2.06 6.90 -6.77
N MET A 42 -1.50 6.96 -5.57
CA MET A 42 -2.26 7.14 -4.33
C MET A 42 -2.86 8.54 -4.16
N ARG A 43 -2.47 9.52 -4.98
CA ARG A 43 -3.13 10.84 -5.04
C ARG A 43 -4.49 10.77 -5.71
N GLY A 44 -4.58 9.98 -6.79
CA GLY A 44 -5.80 9.88 -7.57
C GLY A 44 -5.79 8.64 -8.42
N ILE A 45 -6.56 7.62 -8.07
CA ILE A 45 -6.54 6.35 -8.76
C ILE A 45 -7.24 6.42 -10.10
N GLU A 46 -6.45 6.35 -11.18
CA GLU A 46 -6.92 5.90 -12.50
C GLU A 46 -6.89 4.37 -12.67
N VAL A 47 -6.26 3.64 -11.76
CA VAL A 47 -6.01 2.19 -11.90
C VAL A 47 -7.30 1.35 -11.86
N CYS A 48 -8.30 1.73 -11.06
CA CYS A 48 -9.60 1.05 -11.06
C CYS A 48 -10.42 1.27 -12.33
N ARG A 49 -10.10 2.31 -13.12
CA ARG A 49 -10.83 2.64 -14.36
C ARG A 49 -10.68 1.58 -15.44
N LYS A 50 -9.56 0.87 -15.46
CA LYS A 50 -9.25 -0.09 -16.55
C LYS A 50 -9.66 -1.53 -16.24
N MET A 51 -9.86 -1.87 -14.97
CA MET A 51 -10.06 -3.27 -14.59
C MET A 51 -11.50 -3.73 -14.33
N TYR A 52 -12.34 -2.97 -13.62
CA TYR A 52 -13.72 -3.44 -13.32
C TYR A 52 -14.74 -2.38 -12.91
N MET A 53 -14.34 -1.14 -12.61
CA MET A 53 -15.28 -0.10 -12.14
C MET A 53 -14.97 1.26 -12.80
N PRO A 54 -15.53 1.55 -13.98
CA PRO A 54 -15.18 2.74 -14.77
C PRO A 54 -15.53 4.08 -14.12
N ASN A 55 -16.26 4.08 -13.00
CA ASN A 55 -16.78 5.29 -12.36
C ASN A 55 -16.29 5.50 -10.91
N VAL A 56 -15.36 4.70 -10.40
CA VAL A 56 -14.83 4.85 -9.05
C VAL A 56 -13.42 5.42 -9.11
N LYS A 57 -13.28 6.72 -8.85
CA LYS A 57 -12.01 7.35 -8.52
C LYS A 57 -11.77 7.16 -7.02
N LEU A 58 -10.98 6.18 -6.64
CA LEU A 58 -10.51 6.04 -5.27
C LEU A 58 -9.26 6.92 -5.09
N VAL A 59 -9.45 8.09 -4.52
CA VAL A 59 -8.41 9.07 -4.23
C VAL A 59 -8.14 9.01 -2.73
N PHE A 60 -7.34 8.05 -2.28
CA PHE A 60 -7.16 7.80 -0.84
C PHE A 60 -6.67 9.04 -0.09
N GLN A 61 -5.65 9.72 -0.60
CA GLN A 61 -5.15 10.91 0.06
C GLN A 61 -6.19 12.03 0.12
N SER A 62 -6.95 12.24 -0.97
CA SER A 62 -7.99 13.27 -0.98
C SER A 62 -9.11 12.92 -0.01
N ILE A 63 -9.56 11.66 -0.01
CA ILE A 63 -10.58 11.19 0.94
C ILE A 63 -10.12 11.40 2.39
N LEU A 64 -8.88 11.06 2.71
CA LEU A 64 -8.34 11.28 4.05
C LEU A 64 -8.34 12.74 4.42
N LYS A 65 -7.84 13.61 3.54
CA LYS A 65 -7.75 15.07 3.80
C LYS A 65 -9.11 15.77 3.81
N GLU A 66 -10.09 15.26 3.08
CA GLU A 66 -11.45 15.79 3.08
C GLU A 66 -12.24 15.41 4.34
N ASN A 67 -11.93 14.26 4.94
CA ASN A 67 -12.66 13.76 6.10
C ASN A 67 -11.93 13.96 7.44
N ILE A 68 -10.61 14.21 7.42
CA ILE A 68 -9.80 14.40 8.62
C ILE A 68 -9.02 15.69 8.45
N GLU A 69 -9.52 16.76 9.06
CA GLU A 69 -8.87 18.07 8.99
C GLU A 69 -7.48 18.03 9.63
N GLY A 70 -6.48 18.57 8.93
CA GLY A 70 -5.09 18.63 9.42
C GLY A 70 -4.32 17.31 9.38
N VAL A 71 -4.89 16.22 8.84
CA VAL A 71 -4.18 14.93 8.79
C VAL A 71 -2.91 15.00 7.93
N TYR A 72 -1.79 14.55 8.51
CA TYR A 72 -0.56 14.30 7.77
C TYR A 72 -0.65 12.99 7.01
N VAL A 73 -0.38 13.00 5.72
CA VAL A 73 -0.40 11.79 4.87
C VAL A 73 0.94 11.58 4.21
N HIS A 74 1.66 10.57 4.67
CA HIS A 74 2.91 10.11 4.10
C HIS A 74 2.65 9.03 3.04
N ARG A 75 3.06 9.26 1.80
CA ARG A 75 2.97 8.27 0.72
C ARG A 75 4.34 7.69 0.46
N ILE A 76 4.49 6.40 0.68
CA ILE A 76 5.75 5.69 0.46
C ILE A 76 6.09 5.71 -1.03
N MET A 77 7.29 6.21 -1.35
CA MET A 77 7.87 6.23 -2.69
C MET A 77 9.26 5.60 -2.65
N ILE A 78 9.46 4.54 -3.40
CA ILE A 78 10.74 3.85 -3.50
C ILE A 78 11.59 4.45 -4.63
N GLY A 79 12.84 4.79 -4.33
CA GLY A 79 13.81 5.24 -5.36
C GLY A 79 13.65 6.68 -5.84
N GLY A 80 12.78 7.48 -5.21
CA GLY A 80 12.74 8.94 -5.38
C GLY A 80 12.08 9.46 -6.66
N ASN A 81 11.53 8.60 -7.53
CA ASN A 81 10.70 9.01 -8.67
C ASN A 81 9.68 7.93 -9.05
N ILE A 82 8.64 8.35 -9.79
CA ILE A 82 7.50 7.51 -10.17
C ILE A 82 7.91 6.26 -10.95
N VAL A 83 8.87 6.37 -11.86
CA VAL A 83 9.28 5.25 -12.72
C VAL A 83 9.97 4.18 -11.88
N ILE A 84 10.94 4.57 -11.06
CA ILE A 84 11.66 3.65 -10.17
C ILE A 84 10.70 3.06 -9.14
N ASP A 85 9.78 3.84 -8.60
CA ASP A 85 8.77 3.38 -7.65
C ASP A 85 7.89 2.29 -8.25
N THR A 86 7.34 2.52 -9.45
CA THR A 86 6.54 1.54 -10.18
C THR A 86 7.31 0.25 -10.50
N GLU A 87 8.55 0.38 -10.99
CA GLU A 87 9.40 -0.77 -11.33
C GLU A 87 9.85 -1.56 -10.10
N SER A 88 10.04 -0.87 -8.98
CA SER A 88 10.46 -1.48 -7.71
C SER A 88 9.47 -2.54 -7.22
N GLY A 89 8.18 -2.36 -7.47
CA GLY A 89 7.14 -3.34 -7.15
C GLY A 89 7.30 -4.68 -7.87
N PHE A 90 8.03 -4.72 -9.00
CA PHE A 90 8.24 -5.95 -9.79
C PHE A 90 9.61 -6.58 -9.59
N PHE A 91 10.67 -5.77 -9.51
CA PHE A 91 12.05 -6.25 -9.73
C PHE A 91 12.97 -6.01 -8.54
N ARG A 92 12.61 -5.16 -7.59
CA ARG A 92 13.49 -4.83 -6.50
C ARG A 92 13.33 -5.81 -5.33
N ASP A 93 14.43 -6.16 -4.70
CA ASP A 93 14.43 -7.01 -3.50
C ASP A 93 13.52 -6.44 -2.41
N THR A 94 12.59 -7.25 -1.94
CA THR A 94 11.56 -6.87 -0.98
C THR A 94 12.15 -6.48 0.38
N ASN A 95 13.20 -7.18 0.83
CA ASN A 95 13.81 -6.89 2.13
C ASN A 95 14.51 -5.54 2.11
N ARG A 96 15.17 -5.19 0.99
CA ARG A 96 15.79 -3.88 0.83
C ARG A 96 14.75 -2.76 0.81
N GLN A 97 13.62 -2.96 0.12
CA GLN A 97 12.53 -1.98 0.12
C GLN A 97 11.97 -1.76 1.53
N ILE A 98 11.73 -2.83 2.30
CA ILE A 98 11.26 -2.73 3.68
C ILE A 98 12.26 -1.99 4.55
N SER A 99 13.56 -2.31 4.45
CA SER A 99 14.60 -1.63 5.23
C SER A 99 14.69 -0.13 4.91
N GLU A 100 14.60 0.23 3.63
CA GLU A 100 14.58 1.62 3.17
C GLU A 100 13.37 2.38 3.72
N VAL A 101 12.20 1.75 3.70
CA VAL A 101 10.97 2.36 4.25
C VAL A 101 11.06 2.50 5.76
N CYS A 102 11.59 1.50 6.48
CA CYS A 102 11.79 1.60 7.93
C CYS A 102 12.69 2.78 8.29
N GLU A 103 13.79 2.98 7.55
CA GLU A 103 14.69 4.11 7.76
C GLU A 103 14.01 5.44 7.39
N MET A 104 13.28 5.49 6.27
CA MET A 104 12.51 6.66 5.86
C MET A 104 11.53 7.09 6.94
N MET A 105 10.77 6.15 7.50
CA MET A 105 9.76 6.43 8.51
C MET A 105 10.37 6.80 9.87
N ALA A 106 11.50 6.20 10.22
CA ALA A 106 12.23 6.54 11.45
C ALA A 106 12.79 7.98 11.41
N ASN A 107 13.05 8.52 10.22
CA ASN A 107 13.54 9.88 10.02
C ASN A 107 12.42 10.91 9.77
N ASP A 108 11.17 10.50 9.64
CA ASP A 108 10.03 11.42 9.46
C ASP A 108 9.55 11.95 10.82
N PRO A 109 9.72 13.26 11.10
CA PRO A 109 9.35 13.83 12.40
C PRO A 109 7.85 13.75 12.69
N GLU A 110 7.00 13.75 11.65
CA GLU A 110 5.54 13.69 11.81
C GLU A 110 5.05 12.30 12.25
N LEU A 111 5.88 11.26 12.14
CA LEU A 111 5.52 9.89 12.47
C LEU A 111 5.99 9.41 13.84
N GLN A 112 6.79 10.20 14.57
CA GLN A 112 7.50 9.75 15.77
C GLN A 112 6.58 9.29 16.91
N ASP A 113 5.41 9.90 17.06
CA ASP A 113 4.42 9.53 18.08
C ASP A 113 3.55 8.34 17.66
N GLY A 114 3.77 7.84 16.46
CA GLY A 114 3.04 6.74 15.85
C GLY A 114 2.17 7.16 14.68
N TYR A 115 1.66 6.16 13.95
CA TYR A 115 0.90 6.39 12.73
C TYR A 115 -0.09 5.26 12.48
N ASN A 116 -1.13 5.56 11.70
CA ASN A 116 -1.98 4.57 11.06
C ASN A 116 -1.44 4.25 9.67
N ALA A 117 -1.59 3.02 9.20
CA ALA A 117 -1.11 2.60 7.90
C ALA A 117 -2.21 2.00 7.03
N MET A 118 -2.17 2.30 5.73
CA MET A 118 -3.05 1.69 4.76
C MET A 118 -2.27 1.22 3.55
N GLY A 119 -2.40 -0.07 3.22
CA GLY A 119 -1.74 -0.68 2.09
C GLY A 119 -2.68 -1.36 1.12
N ILE A 120 -2.41 -1.18 -0.17
CA ILE A 120 -3.20 -1.78 -1.23
C ILE A 120 -2.42 -2.94 -1.85
N SER A 121 -3.05 -4.12 -1.97
CA SER A 121 -2.47 -5.28 -2.62
C SER A 121 -1.07 -5.59 -2.04
N GLN A 122 0.00 -5.54 -2.84
CA GLN A 122 1.39 -5.74 -2.41
C GLN A 122 1.81 -4.76 -1.30
N GLY A 123 1.37 -3.50 -1.34
CA GLY A 123 1.66 -2.50 -0.30
C GLY A 123 1.14 -2.91 1.08
N GLY A 124 0.01 -3.62 1.13
CA GLY A 124 -0.51 -4.18 2.39
C GLY A 124 0.39 -5.29 2.97
N GLN A 125 1.01 -6.12 2.12
CA GLN A 125 2.01 -7.11 2.56
C GLN A 125 3.28 -6.42 3.07
N PHE A 126 3.74 -5.39 2.36
CA PHE A 126 4.94 -4.64 2.74
C PHE A 126 4.74 -3.91 4.07
N LEU A 127 3.62 -3.23 4.27
CA LEU A 127 3.30 -2.57 5.55
C LEU A 127 3.16 -3.57 6.70
N ARG A 128 2.62 -4.76 6.46
CA ARG A 128 2.64 -5.84 7.45
C ARG A 128 4.06 -6.24 7.83
N ALA A 129 4.98 -6.33 6.86
CA ALA A 129 6.37 -6.62 7.13
C ALA A 129 7.06 -5.47 7.89
N VAL A 130 6.73 -4.22 7.58
CA VAL A 130 7.18 -3.04 8.34
C VAL A 130 6.71 -3.15 9.80
N ALA A 131 5.43 -3.42 10.05
CA ALA A 131 4.90 -3.58 11.40
C ALA A 131 5.62 -4.67 12.21
N GLN A 132 6.07 -5.74 11.53
CA GLN A 132 6.76 -6.87 12.19
C GLN A 132 8.25 -6.63 12.42
N ARG A 133 8.90 -5.79 11.62
CA ARG A 133 10.37 -5.64 11.61
C ARG A 133 10.85 -4.30 12.14
N CYS A 134 10.02 -3.28 12.10
CA CYS A 134 10.37 -1.90 12.39
C CYS A 134 9.43 -1.34 13.46
N PRO A 135 9.71 -1.59 14.75
CA PRO A 135 8.81 -1.20 15.84
C PRO A 135 8.76 0.31 16.09
N ASN A 136 9.69 1.08 15.52
CA ASN A 136 9.78 2.52 15.69
C ASN A 136 9.87 3.24 14.33
N PRO A 137 9.01 4.28 14.11
CA PRO A 137 7.88 4.71 14.94
C PRO A 137 6.76 3.65 15.00
N PRO A 138 5.94 3.62 16.08
CA PRO A 138 4.96 2.56 16.27
C PRO A 138 3.78 2.67 15.31
N MET A 139 3.51 1.63 14.56
CA MET A 139 2.27 1.50 13.78
C MET A 139 1.11 1.17 14.73
N LYS A 140 0.10 2.03 14.81
CA LYS A 140 -1.07 1.86 15.70
C LYS A 140 -2.11 0.94 15.07
N ASN A 141 -2.47 1.22 13.82
CA ASN A 141 -3.43 0.43 13.06
C ASN A 141 -2.92 0.15 11.66
N LEU A 142 -3.26 -1.03 11.12
CA LEU A 142 -2.96 -1.40 9.74
C LEU A 142 -4.24 -1.81 9.02
N VAL A 143 -4.61 -1.07 7.99
CA VAL A 143 -5.68 -1.39 7.06
C VAL A 143 -5.08 -1.93 5.78
N THR A 144 -5.56 -3.07 5.32
CA THR A 144 -5.11 -3.64 4.05
C THR A 144 -6.27 -3.89 3.11
N LEU A 145 -6.12 -3.48 1.86
CA LEU A 145 -7.11 -3.64 0.81
C LEU A 145 -6.59 -4.63 -0.24
N GLY A 146 -7.19 -5.82 -0.30
CA GLY A 146 -6.80 -6.84 -1.27
C GLY A 146 -5.37 -7.36 -1.12
N ALA A 147 -4.79 -7.31 0.09
CA ALA A 147 -3.45 -7.80 0.34
C ALA A 147 -3.42 -9.33 0.44
N GLN A 148 -2.38 -9.93 -0.12
CA GLN A 148 -2.21 -11.38 -0.25
C GLN A 148 -1.56 -11.98 1.02
N HIS A 149 -2.23 -11.89 2.16
CA HIS A 149 -1.66 -12.30 3.45
C HIS A 149 -1.33 -13.79 3.58
N GLN A 150 -1.94 -14.62 2.75
CA GLN A 150 -1.70 -16.06 2.68
C GLN A 150 -0.92 -16.48 1.43
N GLY A 151 -0.38 -15.51 0.70
CA GLY A 151 0.34 -15.72 -0.54
C GLY A 151 -0.54 -15.61 -1.78
N VAL A 152 0.07 -15.85 -2.93
CA VAL A 152 -0.58 -15.79 -4.25
C VAL A 152 -0.44 -17.17 -4.89
N PHE A 153 -1.56 -17.74 -5.31
CA PHE A 153 -1.58 -18.94 -6.12
C PHE A 153 -1.79 -18.60 -7.59
N GLY A 154 -0.85 -19.03 -8.42
CA GLY A 154 -0.91 -18.79 -9.86
C GLY A 154 -0.43 -17.40 -10.27
N PHE A 155 -0.35 -17.21 -11.57
CA PHE A 155 0.01 -15.94 -12.18
C PHE A 155 -1.25 -15.12 -12.48
N PRO A 156 -1.23 -13.79 -12.38
CA PRO A 156 -2.35 -12.97 -12.84
C PRO A 156 -2.72 -13.30 -14.29
N ASN A 157 -3.97 -13.07 -14.66
CA ASN A 157 -4.42 -13.29 -16.03
C ASN A 157 -3.54 -12.53 -17.01
N CYS A 158 -2.86 -13.27 -17.88
CA CYS A 158 -2.03 -12.70 -18.93
C CYS A 158 -2.90 -12.27 -20.10
N PRO A 159 -2.59 -11.16 -20.75
CA PRO A 159 -3.21 -10.82 -22.03
C PRO A 159 -3.01 -11.96 -23.03
N SER A 160 -4.03 -12.22 -23.86
CA SER A 160 -4.00 -13.32 -24.86
C SER A 160 -2.79 -13.28 -25.78
N GLU A 161 -2.29 -12.07 -26.06
CA GLU A 161 -1.11 -11.82 -26.91
C GLU A 161 0.21 -12.29 -26.28
N MET A 162 0.25 -12.46 -24.95
CA MET A 162 1.43 -12.89 -24.20
C MET A 162 1.28 -14.28 -23.56
N ALA A 163 0.29 -15.05 -23.97
CA ALA A 163 -0.04 -16.34 -23.35
C ALA A 163 1.15 -17.33 -23.32
N LEU A 164 1.98 -17.34 -24.37
CA LEU A 164 3.17 -18.20 -24.45
C LEU A 164 4.25 -17.78 -23.43
N VAL A 165 4.55 -16.49 -23.35
CA VAL A 165 5.54 -15.93 -22.41
C VAL A 165 5.08 -16.17 -20.98
N CYS A 166 3.82 -15.91 -20.69
CA CYS A 166 3.23 -16.15 -19.38
C CYS A 166 3.20 -17.63 -18.97
N GLY A 167 2.96 -18.52 -19.93
CA GLY A 167 3.01 -19.97 -19.72
C GLY A 167 4.41 -20.45 -19.31
N THR A 168 5.44 -19.96 -19.99
CA THR A 168 6.83 -20.25 -19.68
C THR A 168 7.24 -19.67 -18.31
N MET A 169 6.87 -18.43 -18.04
CA MET A 169 7.14 -17.79 -16.73
C MET A 169 6.42 -18.50 -15.59
N ARG A 170 5.19 -18.97 -15.79
CA ARG A 170 4.46 -19.79 -14.83
C ARG A 170 5.22 -21.06 -14.46
N GLY A 171 5.75 -21.75 -15.45
CA GLY A 171 6.58 -22.94 -15.25
C GLY A 171 7.83 -22.65 -14.45
N LEU A 172 8.56 -21.62 -14.83
CA LEU A 172 9.80 -21.19 -14.15
C LEU A 172 9.55 -20.73 -12.71
N LEU A 173 8.52 -19.95 -12.44
CA LEU A 173 8.20 -19.49 -11.10
C LEU A 173 7.71 -20.61 -10.20
N ASN A 174 6.92 -21.55 -10.70
CA ASN A 174 6.48 -22.71 -9.92
C ASN A 174 7.64 -23.62 -9.50
N VAL A 175 8.68 -23.72 -10.31
CA VAL A 175 9.88 -24.48 -9.99
C VAL A 175 10.86 -23.63 -9.14
N GLY A 176 11.04 -22.36 -9.52
CA GLY A 176 12.03 -21.46 -8.90
C GLY A 176 11.63 -20.90 -7.53
N ALA A 177 10.32 -20.78 -7.25
CA ALA A 177 9.84 -20.17 -6.01
C ALA A 177 10.27 -20.92 -4.73
N TYR A 178 10.62 -22.19 -4.84
CA TYR A 178 11.02 -23.04 -3.72
C TYR A 178 12.50 -23.47 -3.77
N VAL A 179 13.24 -23.05 -4.78
CA VAL A 179 14.67 -23.33 -4.88
C VAL A 179 15.42 -22.28 -4.08
N LYS A 180 16.07 -22.70 -2.99
CA LYS A 180 17.04 -21.86 -2.30
C LYS A 180 18.26 -21.69 -3.22
N PHE A 181 18.44 -20.49 -3.75
CA PHE A 181 19.74 -20.10 -4.29
C PHE A 181 20.67 -19.92 -3.12
N VAL A 182 21.61 -20.83 -3.00
CA VAL A 182 22.72 -20.78 -2.02
C VAL A 182 23.72 -19.73 -2.52
#